data_a6c7ea0fd03bdfff7d5214da981d863d
#
_entry.id   a6c7ea0fd03bdfff7d5214da981d863d
#
_cell.length_a   1.000
_cell.length_b   1.000
_cell.length_c   1.000
_cell.angle_alpha   90.00
_cell.angle_beta   90.00
_cell.angle_gamma   90.00
#
_symmetry.space_group_name_H-M   'P 1'
#
loop_
_entity.id
_entity.type
_entity.pdbx_description
1 polymer ?
#
loop_
_entity_poly.entity_id
_entity_poly.type
_entity_poly.pdbx_seq_one_letter_code
_entity_poly.pdbx_strand_id
1 'polypeptide(L)'
;MPILKKCIAFLLLITTLQQVAFSQSHLVSLREIINEAGIPAISLAYIKDGKLQEQYNTGIKSAESKEPVNDSTVFSACSLSKSVFSYAVYKLVKSKKLDLDRPLYLYYAYKDVEEDERYKQVTARMILTHSSGLPNWRNGKLKFKYDPGKQFSYSGEGFVWLSKVIEKITGEPVEAYMQETVFRPLAMHHSSYIWQKNFDSNYAYPHTDNERSTQKDFPSTANVAASLQTNSTDCAKFMVAVLNDKDFLSTFKTDTGIFVDKNIRWNMGFGVEQTSYGKTNFQWGDNGTFKTFLITYPDKKEGLVYFTNSENGLDIARDVLKLFFNSDQPALDWLKLDSAKAPRLQVYLQGLKMPVADAIAPYLLPGKKTVDTILLSQSSIVDIANRYEELGYYDKAITLLELNLVNYPSSASTYRSLGETYMRMGDVNKSAETWKKAYALDKQYDYPQTLANHLLNIPDAIDTSKKKITLQLPDYINAHFVTVAGSFNNWNNAIQPMHWINGAWETTIQLTPGTYRYKFVVDGVWITDPKNPNFNKDSFDSILEVN
;
A
#
# COMPACT_ATOMS: atom_id res chain seq x y z
N MET A 1 15.02 -53.05 -24.62
CA MET A 1 14.91 -51.61 -24.95
C MET A 1 13.48 -51.07 -25.20
N PRO A 2 12.55 -51.71 -25.93
CA PRO A 2 11.23 -51.09 -26.17
C PRO A 2 10.32 -51.01 -24.95
N ILE A 3 10.40 -51.97 -24.02
CA ILE A 3 9.60 -51.95 -22.77
C ILE A 3 10.00 -50.80 -21.84
N LEU A 4 11.31 -50.58 -21.66
CA LEU A 4 11.84 -49.49 -20.83
C LEU A 4 11.41 -48.12 -21.39
N LYS A 5 11.43 -47.92 -22.71
CA LYS A 5 10.92 -46.67 -23.33
C LYS A 5 9.42 -46.48 -23.11
N LYS A 6 8.62 -47.56 -23.15
CA LYS A 6 7.18 -47.50 -22.87
C LYS A 6 6.91 -47.19 -21.39
N CYS A 7 7.67 -47.78 -20.47
CA CYS A 7 7.53 -47.46 -19.02
C CYS A 7 7.94 -46.01 -18.73
N ILE A 8 8.99 -45.50 -19.32
CA ILE A 8 9.40 -44.09 -19.16
C ILE A 8 8.35 -43.13 -19.73
N ALA A 9 7.81 -43.44 -20.94
CA ALA A 9 6.74 -42.61 -21.51
C ALA A 9 5.45 -42.64 -20.67
N PHE A 10 5.10 -43.79 -20.10
CA PHE A 10 3.94 -43.92 -19.21
C PHE A 10 4.14 -43.17 -17.88
N LEU A 11 5.32 -43.25 -17.28
CA LEU A 11 5.69 -42.48 -16.10
C LEU A 11 5.64 -40.95 -16.36
N LEU A 12 6.18 -40.51 -17.51
CA LEU A 12 6.13 -39.12 -17.94
C LEU A 12 4.67 -38.65 -18.16
N LEU A 13 3.81 -39.51 -18.72
CA LEU A 13 2.39 -39.20 -18.91
C LEU A 13 1.66 -39.07 -17.58
N ILE A 14 1.91 -39.96 -16.62
CA ILE A 14 1.32 -39.88 -15.26
C ILE A 14 1.78 -38.62 -14.54
N THR A 15 3.07 -38.29 -14.60
CA THR A 15 3.58 -37.07 -13.94
C THR A 15 3.04 -35.81 -14.58
N THR A 16 2.86 -35.76 -15.90
CA THR A 16 2.22 -34.61 -16.57
C THR A 16 0.74 -34.49 -16.24
N LEU A 17 -0.01 -35.59 -16.18
CA LEU A 17 -1.41 -35.60 -15.78
C LEU A 17 -1.60 -35.14 -14.32
N GLN A 18 -0.72 -35.59 -13.41
CA GLN A 18 -0.74 -35.14 -12.02
C GLN A 18 -0.42 -33.65 -11.89
N GLN A 19 0.55 -33.13 -12.66
CA GLN A 19 0.87 -31.70 -12.67
C GLN A 19 -0.30 -30.85 -13.19
N VAL A 20 -0.96 -31.29 -14.27
CA VAL A 20 -2.13 -30.59 -14.81
C VAL A 20 -3.29 -30.59 -13.81
N ALA A 21 -3.58 -31.71 -13.17
CA ALA A 21 -4.63 -31.80 -12.15
C ALA A 21 -4.34 -30.91 -10.93
N PHE A 22 -3.08 -30.87 -10.47
CA PHE A 22 -2.65 -30.04 -9.35
C PHE A 22 -2.75 -28.54 -9.68
N SER A 23 -2.28 -28.14 -10.86
CA SER A 23 -2.38 -26.75 -11.32
C SER A 23 -3.84 -26.28 -11.48
N GLN A 24 -4.74 -27.16 -11.94
CA GLN A 24 -6.18 -26.84 -11.99
C GLN A 24 -6.80 -26.66 -10.60
N SER A 25 -6.37 -27.46 -9.63
CA SER A 25 -6.86 -27.34 -8.26
C SER A 25 -6.44 -26.01 -7.62
N HIS A 26 -5.20 -25.56 -7.83
CA HIS A 26 -4.74 -24.25 -7.35
C HIS A 26 -5.54 -23.10 -7.97
N LEU A 27 -5.82 -23.16 -9.29
CA LEU A 27 -6.62 -22.13 -9.96
C LEU A 27 -8.02 -22.02 -9.40
N VAL A 28 -8.68 -23.17 -9.11
CA VAL A 28 -10.01 -23.17 -8.46
C VAL A 28 -9.95 -22.53 -7.09
N SER A 29 -8.99 -22.94 -6.26
CA SER A 29 -8.82 -22.38 -4.91
C SER A 29 -8.48 -20.87 -4.94
N LEU A 30 -7.64 -20.42 -5.88
CA LEU A 30 -7.34 -18.98 -6.04
C LEU A 30 -8.59 -18.18 -6.42
N ARG A 31 -9.46 -18.71 -7.29
CA ARG A 31 -10.74 -18.07 -7.63
C ARG A 31 -11.67 -17.96 -6.43
N GLU A 32 -11.75 -19.00 -5.62
CA GLU A 32 -12.54 -18.97 -4.38
C GLU A 32 -12.02 -17.91 -3.42
N ILE A 33 -10.70 -17.88 -3.18
CA ILE A 33 -10.07 -16.91 -2.28
C ILE A 33 -10.32 -15.46 -2.74
N ILE A 34 -10.11 -15.13 -4.01
CA ILE A 34 -10.33 -13.76 -4.50
C ILE A 34 -11.81 -13.37 -4.48
N ASN A 35 -12.72 -14.30 -4.76
CA ASN A 35 -14.16 -14.04 -4.69
C ASN A 35 -14.61 -13.78 -3.25
N GLU A 36 -14.12 -14.58 -2.28
CA GLU A 36 -14.43 -14.38 -0.86
C GLU A 36 -13.88 -13.05 -0.32
N ALA A 37 -12.75 -12.59 -0.84
CA ALA A 37 -12.13 -11.33 -0.45
C ALA A 37 -12.63 -10.12 -1.26
N GLY A 38 -13.54 -10.31 -2.23
CA GLY A 38 -14.01 -9.23 -3.09
C GLY A 38 -12.90 -8.62 -3.95
N ILE A 39 -11.95 -9.44 -4.43
CA ILE A 39 -10.82 -9.01 -5.25
C ILE A 39 -11.12 -9.24 -6.72
N PRO A 40 -11.08 -8.18 -7.57
CA PRO A 40 -11.42 -8.32 -8.99
C PRO A 40 -10.44 -9.20 -9.78
N ALA A 41 -9.14 -9.14 -9.48
CA ALA A 41 -8.14 -9.96 -10.16
C ALA A 41 -6.91 -10.27 -9.31
N ILE A 42 -6.30 -11.43 -9.64
CA ILE A 42 -4.97 -11.81 -9.17
C ILE A 42 -4.10 -12.26 -10.35
N SER A 43 -2.82 -11.84 -10.32
CA SER A 43 -1.76 -12.35 -11.18
C SER A 43 -0.67 -12.93 -10.28
N LEU A 44 -0.39 -14.23 -10.39
CA LEU A 44 0.50 -14.96 -9.49
C LEU A 44 1.52 -15.79 -10.29
N ALA A 45 2.75 -15.85 -9.78
CA ALA A 45 3.79 -16.76 -10.27
C ALA A 45 4.39 -17.54 -9.09
N TYR A 46 4.53 -18.85 -9.28
CA TYR A 46 5.19 -19.77 -8.35
C TYR A 46 6.48 -20.30 -8.96
N ILE A 47 7.57 -20.19 -8.23
CA ILE A 47 8.90 -20.64 -8.57
C ILE A 47 9.24 -21.89 -7.77
N LYS A 48 9.73 -22.92 -8.43
CA LYS A 48 10.25 -24.14 -7.83
C LYS A 48 11.54 -24.57 -8.50
N ASP A 49 12.50 -25.08 -7.73
CA ASP A 49 13.81 -25.50 -8.23
C ASP A 49 14.55 -24.40 -9.03
N GLY A 50 14.32 -23.12 -8.65
CA GLY A 50 14.90 -21.95 -9.31
C GLY A 50 14.36 -21.65 -10.69
N LYS A 51 13.16 -22.13 -11.02
CA LYS A 51 12.47 -21.92 -12.32
C LYS A 51 11.00 -21.58 -12.09
N LEU A 52 10.42 -20.81 -13.01
CA LEU A 52 8.98 -20.61 -13.06
C LEU A 52 8.28 -21.95 -13.28
N GLN A 53 7.46 -22.36 -12.30
CA GLN A 53 6.75 -23.64 -12.31
C GLN A 53 5.30 -23.47 -12.70
N GLU A 54 4.61 -22.49 -12.12
CA GLU A 54 3.19 -22.24 -12.31
C GLU A 54 2.93 -20.73 -12.41
N GLN A 55 1.97 -20.37 -13.22
CA GLN A 55 1.49 -19.00 -13.38
C GLN A 55 -0.02 -18.99 -13.48
N TYR A 56 -0.64 -18.07 -12.76
CA TYR A 56 -2.09 -17.91 -12.69
C TYR A 56 -2.47 -16.46 -12.90
N ASN A 57 -3.36 -16.22 -13.85
CA ASN A 57 -3.99 -14.93 -14.09
C ASN A 57 -5.49 -15.17 -14.13
N THR A 58 -6.23 -14.61 -13.18
CA THR A 58 -7.69 -14.81 -13.12
C THR A 58 -8.37 -13.55 -12.61
N GLY A 59 -9.60 -13.31 -13.08
CA GLY A 59 -10.37 -12.12 -12.79
C GLY A 59 -10.29 -11.07 -13.91
N ILE A 60 -10.63 -9.84 -13.61
CA ILE A 60 -10.86 -8.75 -14.57
C ILE A 60 -9.93 -7.56 -14.33
N LYS A 61 -9.55 -6.89 -15.42
CA LYS A 61 -8.73 -5.68 -15.38
C LYS A 61 -9.50 -4.49 -14.78
N SER A 62 -10.76 -4.36 -15.09
CA SER A 62 -11.65 -3.27 -14.68
C SER A 62 -13.07 -3.78 -14.51
N ALA A 63 -13.77 -3.27 -13.50
CA ALA A 63 -15.19 -3.56 -13.26
C ALA A 63 -16.08 -3.09 -14.42
N GLU A 64 -15.69 -2.03 -15.11
CA GLU A 64 -16.43 -1.44 -16.24
C GLU A 64 -16.23 -2.25 -17.52
N SER A 65 -14.98 -2.52 -17.92
CA SER A 65 -14.67 -3.24 -19.16
C SER A 65 -14.89 -4.75 -19.06
N LYS A 66 -14.73 -5.31 -17.85
CA LYS A 66 -14.77 -6.76 -17.57
C LYS A 66 -13.78 -7.58 -18.40
N GLU A 67 -12.77 -6.93 -18.97
CA GLU A 67 -11.72 -7.61 -19.70
C GLU A 67 -10.87 -8.47 -18.76
N PRO A 68 -10.54 -9.73 -19.14
CA PRO A 68 -9.76 -10.61 -18.29
C PRO A 68 -8.30 -10.13 -18.17
N VAL A 69 -7.68 -10.38 -17.03
CA VAL A 69 -6.24 -10.28 -16.87
C VAL A 69 -5.52 -11.44 -17.57
N ASN A 70 -4.28 -11.21 -18.02
CA ASN A 70 -3.44 -12.20 -18.69
C ASN A 70 -1.96 -12.03 -18.31
N ASP A 71 -1.08 -12.85 -18.89
CA ASP A 71 0.36 -12.93 -18.58
C ASP A 71 1.12 -11.62 -18.80
N SER A 72 0.62 -10.74 -19.63
CA SER A 72 1.21 -9.43 -19.93
C SER A 72 0.46 -8.25 -19.30
N THR A 73 -0.61 -8.51 -18.53
CA THR A 73 -1.32 -7.44 -17.81
C THR A 73 -0.41 -6.84 -16.74
N VAL A 74 -0.22 -5.52 -16.83
CA VAL A 74 0.64 -4.76 -15.92
C VAL A 74 -0.14 -4.33 -14.69
N PHE A 75 0.52 -4.40 -13.54
CA PHE A 75 0.02 -3.96 -12.23
C PHE A 75 1.03 -3.00 -11.60
N SER A 76 0.59 -2.18 -10.67
CA SER A 76 1.51 -1.49 -9.77
C SER A 76 2.16 -2.50 -8.81
N ALA A 77 3.48 -2.53 -8.78
CA ALA A 77 4.24 -3.39 -7.86
C ALA A 77 4.36 -2.79 -6.45
N CYS A 78 3.92 -1.56 -6.28
CA CYS A 78 3.96 -0.88 -4.99
C CYS A 78 5.38 -0.94 -4.38
N SER A 79 5.50 -1.30 -3.12
CA SER A 79 6.79 -1.37 -2.40
C SER A 79 7.69 -2.55 -2.80
N LEU A 80 7.27 -3.49 -3.66
CA LEU A 80 8.20 -4.44 -4.29
C LEU A 80 9.24 -3.69 -5.14
N SER A 81 8.94 -2.46 -5.55
CA SER A 81 9.87 -1.50 -6.12
C SER A 81 11.22 -1.48 -5.41
N LYS A 82 11.19 -1.45 -4.07
CA LYS A 82 12.38 -1.37 -3.22
C LYS A 82 13.27 -2.61 -3.35
N SER A 83 12.68 -3.80 -3.37
CA SER A 83 13.44 -5.04 -3.48
C SER A 83 14.10 -5.19 -4.85
N VAL A 84 13.40 -4.81 -5.92
CA VAL A 84 13.95 -4.83 -7.28
C VAL A 84 15.09 -3.80 -7.41
N PHE A 85 14.91 -2.60 -6.88
CA PHE A 85 15.96 -1.58 -6.83
C PHE A 85 17.17 -2.02 -5.99
N SER A 86 16.95 -2.70 -4.86
CA SER A 86 18.02 -3.19 -3.99
C SER A 86 18.96 -4.16 -4.72
N TYR A 87 18.44 -4.96 -5.64
CA TYR A 87 19.25 -5.83 -6.48
C TYR A 87 20.16 -5.02 -7.45
N ALA A 88 19.67 -3.91 -8.00
CA ALA A 88 20.48 -3.00 -8.80
C ALA A 88 21.56 -2.29 -7.97
N VAL A 89 21.23 -1.89 -6.73
CA VAL A 89 22.20 -1.36 -5.76
C VAL A 89 23.32 -2.36 -5.50
N TYR A 90 22.96 -3.63 -5.29
CA TYR A 90 23.95 -4.71 -5.11
C TYR A 90 24.91 -4.84 -6.31
N LYS A 91 24.45 -4.65 -7.54
CA LYS A 91 25.35 -4.68 -8.72
C LYS A 91 26.40 -3.58 -8.67
N LEU A 92 26.06 -2.39 -8.16
CA LEU A 92 27.04 -1.32 -7.92
C LEU A 92 28.01 -1.66 -6.80
N VAL A 93 27.55 -2.29 -5.74
CA VAL A 93 28.40 -2.79 -4.66
C VAL A 93 29.38 -3.85 -5.16
N LYS A 94 28.89 -4.83 -5.92
CA LYS A 94 29.70 -5.89 -6.54
C LYS A 94 30.77 -5.33 -7.47
N SER A 95 30.44 -4.26 -8.20
CA SER A 95 31.42 -3.55 -9.07
C SER A 95 32.29 -2.51 -8.34
N LYS A 96 32.20 -2.44 -7.00
CA LYS A 96 32.94 -1.50 -6.14
C LYS A 96 32.70 -0.01 -6.46
N LYS A 97 31.61 0.32 -7.13
CA LYS A 97 31.19 1.71 -7.39
C LYS A 97 30.46 2.33 -6.22
N LEU A 98 29.83 1.51 -5.38
CA LEU A 98 29.16 1.92 -4.14
C LEU A 98 29.68 1.07 -2.98
N ASP A 99 30.04 1.72 -1.88
CA ASP A 99 30.32 1.07 -0.60
C ASP A 99 29.08 1.19 0.29
N LEU A 100 28.58 0.07 0.81
CA LEU A 100 27.38 0.04 1.65
C LEU A 100 27.52 0.82 2.94
N ASP A 101 28.73 0.98 3.45
CA ASP A 101 29.01 1.56 4.77
C ASP A 101 29.61 2.96 4.69
N ARG A 102 29.92 3.43 3.49
CA ARG A 102 30.35 4.82 3.28
C ARG A 102 29.15 5.76 3.37
N PRO A 103 29.25 6.87 4.15
CA PRO A 103 28.17 7.85 4.25
C PRO A 103 27.72 8.41 2.90
N LEU A 104 26.41 8.44 2.67
CA LEU A 104 25.81 8.78 1.38
C LEU A 104 26.08 10.23 0.96
N TYR A 105 26.19 11.17 1.93
CA TYR A 105 26.46 12.55 1.63
C TYR A 105 27.82 12.75 0.90
N LEU A 106 28.76 11.82 1.05
CA LEU A 106 30.04 11.83 0.34
C LEU A 106 29.92 11.46 -1.15
N TYR A 107 28.79 10.91 -1.56
CA TYR A 107 28.44 10.68 -2.98
C TYR A 107 27.51 11.78 -3.47
N TYR A 108 26.49 12.10 -2.68
CA TYR A 108 25.47 13.09 -3.02
C TYR A 108 24.92 13.75 -1.74
N ALA A 109 25.20 15.03 -1.56
CA ALA A 109 24.61 15.83 -0.48
C ALA A 109 23.12 16.04 -0.75
N TYR A 110 22.26 15.57 0.18
CA TYR A 110 20.82 15.64 0.02
C TYR A 110 20.27 16.86 0.74
N LYS A 111 19.98 17.90 -0.04
CA LYS A 111 19.58 19.23 0.45
C LYS A 111 18.36 19.20 1.39
N ASP A 112 17.47 18.24 1.19
CA ASP A 112 16.22 18.12 1.96
C ASP A 112 16.45 17.84 3.45
N VAL A 113 17.63 17.33 3.84
CA VAL A 113 18.00 16.96 5.21
C VAL A 113 19.37 17.49 5.66
N GLU A 114 20.07 18.32 4.85
CA GLU A 114 21.43 18.77 5.12
C GLU A 114 21.55 19.67 6.37
N GLU A 115 20.46 20.26 6.83
CA GLU A 115 20.43 21.06 8.07
C GLU A 115 20.50 20.20 9.34
N ASP A 116 20.28 18.90 9.27
CA ASP A 116 20.35 17.97 10.40
C ASP A 116 21.64 17.14 10.28
N GLU A 117 22.61 17.39 11.13
CA GLU A 117 23.94 16.76 11.11
C GLU A 117 23.89 15.21 11.10
N ARG A 118 22.77 14.60 11.52
CA ARG A 118 22.57 13.16 11.47
C ARG A 118 22.65 12.61 10.04
N TYR A 119 22.36 13.43 9.02
CA TYR A 119 22.40 12.98 7.62
C TYR A 119 23.80 12.50 7.20
N LYS A 120 24.86 13.02 7.87
CA LYS A 120 26.26 12.62 7.61
C LYS A 120 26.58 11.19 8.06
N GLN A 121 25.70 10.56 8.85
CA GLN A 121 25.86 9.19 9.33
C GLN A 121 25.16 8.16 8.42
N VAL A 122 24.20 8.60 7.58
CA VAL A 122 23.37 7.70 6.79
C VAL A 122 24.18 7.01 5.70
N THR A 123 24.08 5.69 5.64
CA THR A 123 24.77 4.83 4.66
C THR A 123 23.74 4.10 3.77
N ALA A 124 24.22 3.53 2.65
CA ALA A 124 23.36 2.71 1.79
C ALA A 124 22.82 1.49 2.55
N ARG A 125 23.62 0.88 3.42
CA ARG A 125 23.17 -0.22 4.28
C ARG A 125 22.00 0.19 5.15
N MET A 126 22.06 1.37 5.79
CA MET A 126 20.98 1.86 6.63
C MET A 126 19.68 2.12 5.84
N ILE A 127 19.78 2.54 4.58
CA ILE A 127 18.62 2.63 3.70
C ILE A 127 18.04 1.25 3.41
N LEU A 128 18.88 0.32 2.94
CA LEU A 128 18.47 -1.04 2.56
C LEU A 128 17.99 -1.91 3.73
N THR A 129 18.27 -1.49 4.95
CA THR A 129 17.78 -2.14 6.18
C THR A 129 16.66 -1.35 6.86
N HIS A 130 16.20 -0.25 6.27
CA HIS A 130 15.20 0.64 6.89
C HIS A 130 15.61 1.13 8.29
N SER A 131 16.89 1.45 8.48
CA SER A 131 17.42 1.99 9.73
C SER A 131 18.00 3.40 9.60
N SER A 132 17.70 4.09 8.51
CA SER A 132 18.18 5.46 8.27
C SER A 132 17.63 6.51 9.23
N GLY A 133 16.53 6.20 9.93
CA GLY A 133 15.80 7.16 10.77
C GLY A 133 14.88 8.10 10.01
N LEU A 134 14.85 8.05 8.67
CA LEU A 134 13.92 8.82 7.84
C LEU A 134 12.50 8.20 7.86
N PRO A 135 11.44 9.01 7.68
CA PRO A 135 10.05 8.51 7.61
C PRO A 135 9.80 7.67 6.36
N ASN A 136 8.66 6.96 6.32
CA ASN A 136 8.22 6.31 5.08
C ASN A 136 7.97 7.37 4.00
N TRP A 137 7.11 8.32 4.30
CA TRP A 137 6.89 9.48 3.46
C TRP A 137 6.94 10.75 4.30
N ARG A 138 7.43 11.84 3.71
CA ARG A 138 7.45 13.15 4.35
C ARG A 138 6.04 13.73 4.48
N ASN A 139 5.81 14.41 5.58
CA ASN A 139 4.72 15.34 5.70
C ASN A 139 5.34 16.74 5.92
N GLY A 140 5.35 17.56 4.86
CA GLY A 140 6.09 18.83 4.85
C GLY A 140 7.61 18.63 4.74
N LYS A 141 8.39 19.37 5.56
CA LYS A 141 9.86 19.28 5.57
C LYS A 141 10.31 17.90 6.03
N LEU A 142 11.24 17.26 5.27
CA LEU A 142 11.81 15.98 5.65
C LEU A 142 12.62 16.10 6.95
N LYS A 143 12.32 15.23 7.93
CA LYS A 143 12.99 15.21 9.24
C LYS A 143 13.30 13.79 9.66
N PHE A 144 14.40 13.60 10.37
CA PHE A 144 14.68 12.32 11.02
C PHE A 144 13.74 12.08 12.19
N LYS A 145 13.12 10.90 12.22
CA LYS A 145 12.31 10.40 13.35
C LYS A 145 13.19 9.81 14.46
N TYR A 146 14.30 9.16 14.05
CA TYR A 146 15.22 8.45 14.93
C TYR A 146 16.66 8.69 14.48
N ASP A 147 17.62 8.37 15.33
CA ASP A 147 19.02 8.40 14.98
C ASP A 147 19.37 7.26 13.99
N PRO A 148 20.18 7.54 12.96
CA PRO A 148 20.58 6.54 11.97
C PRO A 148 21.22 5.30 12.61
N GLY A 149 20.83 4.13 12.13
CA GLY A 149 21.36 2.83 12.55
C GLY A 149 20.82 2.29 13.87
N LYS A 150 19.96 3.00 14.61
CA LYS A 150 19.53 2.59 15.95
C LYS A 150 18.37 1.59 15.96
N GLN A 151 17.43 1.73 15.04
CA GLN A 151 16.24 0.88 15.00
C GLN A 151 15.65 0.79 13.61
N PHE A 152 14.82 -0.20 13.40
CA PHE A 152 14.01 -0.33 12.18
C PHE A 152 12.94 0.78 12.13
N SER A 153 12.86 1.46 11.00
CA SER A 153 11.81 2.41 10.66
C SER A 153 11.62 2.41 9.15
N TYR A 154 10.55 1.74 8.69
CA TYR A 154 10.29 1.60 7.26
C TYR A 154 10.30 2.97 6.56
N SER A 155 11.11 3.12 5.51
CA SER A 155 11.38 4.42 4.90
C SER A 155 11.38 4.34 3.37
N GLY A 156 10.44 5.04 2.72
CA GLY A 156 10.47 5.34 1.29
C GLY A 156 11.42 6.50 0.98
N GLU A 157 11.45 7.53 1.83
CA GLU A 157 12.33 8.70 1.66
C GLU A 157 13.81 8.33 1.59
N GLY A 158 14.23 7.33 2.36
CA GLY A 158 15.58 6.81 2.27
C GLY A 158 15.91 6.26 0.88
N PHE A 159 14.99 5.48 0.28
CA PHE A 159 15.16 4.95 -1.07
C PHE A 159 15.17 6.05 -2.13
N VAL A 160 14.39 7.12 -1.95
CA VAL A 160 14.44 8.31 -2.82
C VAL A 160 15.83 8.96 -2.76
N TRP A 161 16.41 9.13 -1.57
CA TRP A 161 17.79 9.64 -1.47
C TRP A 161 18.78 8.70 -2.14
N LEU A 162 18.73 7.39 -1.87
CA LEU A 162 19.65 6.43 -2.46
C LEU A 162 19.54 6.41 -4.00
N SER A 163 18.36 6.62 -4.58
CA SER A 163 18.23 6.76 -6.04
C SER A 163 19.02 7.94 -6.59
N LYS A 164 19.03 9.09 -5.88
CA LYS A 164 19.84 10.26 -6.28
C LYS A 164 21.35 10.00 -6.17
N VAL A 165 21.76 9.20 -5.18
CA VAL A 165 23.14 8.73 -5.07
C VAL A 165 23.51 7.86 -6.28
N ILE A 166 22.63 6.94 -6.70
CA ILE A 166 22.85 6.09 -7.87
C ILE A 166 22.95 6.93 -9.15
N GLU A 167 22.02 7.86 -9.38
CA GLU A 167 22.08 8.80 -10.52
C GLU A 167 23.41 9.56 -10.55
N LYS A 168 23.90 9.99 -9.38
CA LYS A 168 25.20 10.68 -9.29
C LYS A 168 26.38 9.78 -9.63
N ILE A 169 26.36 8.51 -9.20
CA ILE A 169 27.44 7.54 -9.45
C ILE A 169 27.47 7.11 -10.91
N THR A 170 26.29 6.89 -11.51
CA THR A 170 26.15 6.35 -12.87
C THR A 170 26.19 7.45 -13.94
N GLY A 171 25.77 8.66 -13.60
CA GLY A 171 25.65 9.78 -14.52
C GLY A 171 24.36 9.72 -15.38
N GLU A 172 23.43 8.85 -15.06
CA GLU A 172 22.18 8.66 -15.80
C GLU A 172 20.95 8.61 -14.89
N PRO A 173 19.74 8.89 -15.41
CA PRO A 173 18.50 8.74 -14.66
C PRO A 173 18.34 7.32 -14.10
N VAL A 174 17.77 7.18 -12.90
CA VAL A 174 17.64 5.88 -12.23
C VAL A 174 16.81 4.89 -13.05
N GLU A 175 15.81 5.33 -13.80
CA GLU A 175 15.04 4.46 -14.72
C GLU A 175 15.96 3.85 -15.79
N ALA A 176 16.82 4.65 -16.44
CA ALA A 176 17.77 4.15 -17.44
C ALA A 176 18.70 3.10 -16.83
N TYR A 177 19.24 3.39 -15.65
CA TYR A 177 20.09 2.46 -14.91
C TYR A 177 19.34 1.13 -14.59
N MET A 178 18.07 1.19 -14.16
CA MET A 178 17.27 0.00 -13.90
C MET A 178 17.00 -0.81 -15.17
N GLN A 179 16.73 -0.13 -16.29
CA GLN A 179 16.56 -0.79 -17.60
C GLN A 179 17.82 -1.54 -18.01
N GLU A 180 18.99 -0.92 -17.90
CA GLU A 180 20.28 -1.52 -18.31
C GLU A 180 20.72 -2.66 -17.37
N THR A 181 20.48 -2.49 -16.06
CA THR A 181 21.09 -3.36 -15.03
C THR A 181 20.18 -4.52 -14.63
N VAL A 182 18.85 -4.34 -14.70
CA VAL A 182 17.88 -5.34 -14.23
C VAL A 182 16.89 -5.73 -15.32
N PHE A 183 16.13 -4.79 -15.88
CA PHE A 183 14.97 -5.15 -16.69
C PHE A 183 15.35 -5.80 -18.01
N ARG A 184 16.25 -5.22 -18.81
CA ARG A 184 16.69 -5.81 -20.07
C ARG A 184 17.47 -7.11 -19.87
N PRO A 185 18.49 -7.20 -18.98
CA PRO A 185 19.22 -8.44 -18.77
C PRO A 185 18.35 -9.61 -18.30
N LEU A 186 17.27 -9.33 -17.57
CA LEU A 186 16.33 -10.35 -17.10
C LEU A 186 15.12 -10.53 -18.03
N ALA A 187 15.09 -9.85 -19.18
CA ALA A 187 13.98 -9.88 -20.14
C ALA A 187 12.63 -9.48 -19.50
N MET A 188 12.64 -8.49 -18.60
CA MET A 188 11.46 -7.93 -17.91
C MET A 188 10.83 -6.82 -18.78
N HIS A 189 10.21 -7.21 -19.90
CA HIS A 189 9.75 -6.28 -20.93
C HIS A 189 8.53 -5.43 -20.57
N HIS A 190 7.83 -5.80 -19.51
CA HIS A 190 6.65 -5.08 -18.99
C HIS A 190 6.95 -4.35 -17.67
N SER A 191 8.24 -4.02 -17.43
CA SER A 191 8.68 -3.44 -16.16
C SER A 191 9.32 -2.08 -16.37
N SER A 192 8.83 -1.07 -15.61
CA SER A 192 9.37 0.30 -15.60
C SER A 192 8.92 1.05 -14.36
N TYR A 193 9.77 1.95 -13.84
CA TYR A 193 9.38 2.87 -12.75
C TYR A 193 8.63 4.11 -13.25
N ILE A 194 8.60 4.33 -14.56
CA ILE A 194 7.82 5.40 -15.20
C ILE A 194 6.78 4.79 -16.12
N TRP A 195 5.69 5.51 -16.30
CA TRP A 195 4.62 5.04 -17.19
C TRP A 195 5.13 4.86 -18.63
N GLN A 196 4.80 3.74 -19.23
CA GLN A 196 5.11 3.44 -20.62
C GLN A 196 3.83 3.39 -21.45
N LYS A 197 3.84 3.98 -22.63
CA LYS A 197 2.65 4.03 -23.51
C LYS A 197 2.07 2.65 -23.86
N ASN A 198 2.91 1.62 -23.93
CA ASN A 198 2.46 0.25 -24.20
C ASN A 198 1.66 -0.36 -23.03
N PHE A 199 1.69 0.23 -21.82
CA PHE A 199 0.85 -0.20 -20.70
C PHE A 199 -0.63 0.18 -20.89
N ASP A 200 -0.94 1.23 -21.66
CA ASP A 200 -2.31 1.73 -21.84
C ASP A 200 -3.30 0.66 -22.28
N SER A 201 -2.87 -0.29 -23.11
CA SER A 201 -3.72 -1.33 -23.68
C SER A 201 -3.94 -2.53 -22.75
N ASN A 202 -3.06 -2.76 -21.76
CA ASN A 202 -3.12 -3.96 -20.93
C ASN A 202 -2.65 -3.72 -19.49
N TYR A 203 -3.32 -2.81 -18.82
CA TYR A 203 -3.08 -2.46 -17.43
C TYR A 203 -4.30 -2.81 -16.57
N ALA A 204 -4.10 -3.37 -15.38
CA ALA A 204 -5.16 -3.55 -14.40
C ALA A 204 -5.56 -2.20 -13.80
N TYR A 205 -6.86 -1.95 -13.68
CA TYR A 205 -7.35 -0.77 -12.99
C TYR A 205 -7.39 -1.02 -11.49
N PRO A 206 -7.05 -0.01 -10.68
CA PRO A 206 -7.17 -0.11 -9.23
C PRO A 206 -8.64 -0.12 -8.78
N HIS A 207 -8.96 -0.85 -7.71
CA HIS A 207 -10.33 -0.95 -7.17
C HIS A 207 -10.33 -0.74 -5.66
N THR A 208 -11.28 0.07 -5.18
CA THR A 208 -11.61 0.21 -3.75
C THR A 208 -12.53 -0.90 -3.27
N ASP A 209 -13.40 -1.38 -4.15
CA ASP A 209 -14.24 -2.54 -3.98
C ASP A 209 -14.29 -3.34 -5.30
N ASN A 210 -15.00 -4.47 -5.36
CA ASN A 210 -15.06 -5.32 -6.55
C ASN A 210 -15.99 -4.79 -7.66
N GLU A 211 -16.69 -3.69 -7.44
CA GLU A 211 -17.69 -3.16 -8.36
C GLU A 211 -17.25 -1.85 -9.03
N ARG A 212 -16.26 -1.16 -8.47
CA ARG A 212 -15.80 0.16 -8.95
C ARG A 212 -14.29 0.22 -9.10
N SER A 213 -13.83 0.49 -10.32
CA SER A 213 -12.45 0.86 -10.55
C SER A 213 -12.22 2.34 -10.25
N THR A 214 -10.98 2.66 -9.93
CA THR A 214 -10.54 4.03 -9.67
C THR A 214 -9.58 4.50 -10.76
N GLN A 215 -9.17 5.77 -10.70
CA GLN A 215 -8.26 6.32 -11.69
C GLN A 215 -6.88 5.66 -11.61
N LYS A 216 -6.29 5.36 -12.78
CA LYS A 216 -4.91 4.90 -12.90
C LYS A 216 -3.93 5.96 -12.43
N ASP A 217 -2.85 5.53 -11.78
CA ASP A 217 -1.68 6.36 -11.54
C ASP A 217 -0.70 6.23 -12.72
N PHE A 218 -0.19 7.36 -13.20
CA PHE A 218 0.72 7.45 -14.34
C PHE A 218 2.06 8.08 -13.90
N PRO A 219 2.95 7.34 -13.24
CA PRO A 219 4.20 7.90 -12.76
C PRO A 219 5.05 8.40 -13.93
N SER A 220 5.28 9.73 -13.97
CA SER A 220 6.12 10.39 -14.97
C SER A 220 7.61 10.42 -14.55
N THR A 221 7.86 10.25 -13.25
CA THR A 221 9.21 10.19 -12.65
C THR A 221 9.37 8.91 -11.85
N ALA A 222 10.57 8.34 -11.91
CA ALA A 222 10.88 7.12 -11.20
C ALA A 222 10.96 7.34 -9.69
N ASN A 223 10.07 6.69 -8.93
CA ASN A 223 10.18 6.55 -7.50
C ASN A 223 10.52 5.09 -7.16
N VAL A 224 11.79 4.81 -6.93
CA VAL A 224 12.27 3.45 -6.66
C VAL A 224 11.69 2.81 -5.38
N ALA A 225 10.98 3.59 -4.60
CA ALA A 225 10.30 3.10 -3.40
C ALA A 225 8.87 2.59 -3.66
N ALA A 226 8.21 2.98 -4.79
CA ALA A 226 6.78 2.71 -4.94
C ALA A 226 6.26 2.59 -6.38
N SER A 227 6.93 3.18 -7.40
CA SER A 227 6.30 3.41 -8.70
C SER A 227 6.55 2.32 -9.75
N LEU A 228 7.19 1.21 -9.41
CA LEU A 228 7.40 0.10 -10.35
C LEU A 228 6.06 -0.43 -10.88
N GLN A 229 5.91 -0.40 -12.19
CA GLN A 229 4.86 -1.08 -12.94
C GLN A 229 5.45 -2.38 -13.50
N THR A 230 4.77 -3.51 -13.30
CA THR A 230 5.26 -4.84 -13.74
C THR A 230 4.13 -5.87 -13.76
N ASN A 231 4.46 -7.13 -13.97
CA ASN A 231 3.53 -8.27 -13.85
C ASN A 231 4.19 -9.48 -13.17
N SER A 232 3.41 -10.51 -12.90
CA SER A 232 3.91 -11.72 -12.24
C SER A 232 4.97 -12.46 -13.07
N THR A 233 4.88 -12.42 -14.40
CA THR A 233 5.85 -13.04 -15.33
C THR A 233 7.23 -12.40 -15.20
N ASP A 234 7.29 -11.07 -15.28
CA ASP A 234 8.56 -10.34 -15.18
C ASP A 234 9.13 -10.41 -13.76
N CYS A 235 8.27 -10.28 -12.75
CA CYS A 235 8.70 -10.42 -11.36
C CYS A 235 9.23 -11.84 -11.07
N ALA A 236 8.66 -12.90 -11.68
CA ALA A 236 9.20 -14.25 -11.59
C ALA A 236 10.61 -14.36 -12.15
N LYS A 237 10.91 -13.70 -13.28
CA LYS A 237 12.27 -13.66 -13.85
C LYS A 237 13.26 -13.01 -12.88
N PHE A 238 12.85 -11.90 -12.24
CA PHE A 238 13.63 -11.27 -11.17
C PHE A 238 13.87 -12.23 -10.01
N MET A 239 12.83 -12.90 -9.51
CA MET A 239 12.95 -13.87 -8.41
C MET A 239 13.85 -15.04 -8.76
N VAL A 240 13.74 -15.58 -9.97
CA VAL A 240 14.63 -16.65 -10.47
C VAL A 240 16.09 -16.17 -10.47
N ALA A 241 16.36 -14.93 -10.92
CA ALA A 241 17.70 -14.36 -10.89
C ALA A 241 18.21 -14.23 -9.45
N VAL A 242 17.40 -13.73 -8.52
CA VAL A 242 17.74 -13.62 -7.09
C VAL A 242 18.05 -14.99 -6.48
N LEU A 243 17.17 -15.99 -6.70
CA LEU A 243 17.33 -17.34 -6.13
C LEU A 243 18.56 -18.09 -6.68
N ASN A 244 19.09 -17.69 -7.84
CA ASN A 244 20.28 -18.29 -8.45
C ASN A 244 21.56 -17.44 -8.25
N ASP A 245 21.48 -16.21 -7.75
CA ASP A 245 22.64 -15.34 -7.44
C ASP A 245 23.15 -15.63 -6.01
N LYS A 246 24.04 -16.61 -5.89
CA LYS A 246 24.62 -17.03 -4.58
C LYS A 246 25.32 -15.88 -3.85
N ASP A 247 25.96 -14.97 -4.59
CA ASP A 247 26.66 -13.83 -4.00
C ASP A 247 25.66 -12.85 -3.39
N PHE A 248 24.55 -12.56 -4.11
CA PHE A 248 23.47 -11.75 -3.55
C PHE A 248 22.82 -12.40 -2.34
N LEU A 249 22.49 -13.69 -2.42
CA LEU A 249 21.93 -14.44 -1.31
C LEU A 249 22.87 -14.46 -0.09
N SER A 250 24.18 -14.46 -0.30
CA SER A 250 25.15 -14.39 0.81
C SER A 250 25.10 -13.08 1.61
N THR A 251 24.48 -12.03 1.06
CA THR A 251 24.29 -10.76 1.75
C THR A 251 23.19 -10.81 2.83
N PHE A 252 22.31 -11.81 2.80
CA PHE A 252 21.23 -12.00 3.79
C PHE A 252 21.67 -12.73 5.05
N LYS A 253 22.91 -12.59 5.46
CA LYS A 253 23.38 -13.14 6.74
C LYS A 253 22.61 -12.49 7.89
N THR A 254 22.24 -13.30 8.86
CA THR A 254 21.40 -12.90 9.99
C THR A 254 22.02 -11.85 10.90
N ASP A 255 23.34 -11.75 10.92
CA ASP A 255 24.12 -10.83 11.75
C ASP A 255 24.21 -9.40 11.19
N THR A 256 23.91 -9.20 9.89
CA THR A 256 24.02 -7.89 9.22
C THR A 256 22.68 -7.15 9.06
N GLY A 257 21.56 -7.79 9.37
CA GLY A 257 20.21 -7.21 9.26
C GLY A 257 19.78 -6.49 10.54
N ILE A 258 19.00 -5.43 10.41
CA ILE A 258 18.41 -4.75 11.56
C ILE A 258 17.27 -5.61 12.15
N PHE A 259 17.18 -5.64 13.47
CA PHE A 259 16.09 -6.31 14.18
C PHE A 259 14.77 -5.57 13.95
N VAL A 260 13.72 -6.30 13.60
CA VAL A 260 12.35 -5.79 13.39
C VAL A 260 11.42 -6.35 14.47
N ASP A 261 11.40 -7.66 14.62
CA ASP A 261 10.59 -8.39 15.59
C ASP A 261 11.26 -9.74 15.93
N LYS A 262 10.71 -10.48 16.86
CA LYS A 262 11.24 -11.74 17.42
C LYS A 262 11.85 -12.68 16.37
N ASN A 263 11.21 -12.85 15.24
CA ASN A 263 11.64 -13.75 14.16
C ASN A 263 11.99 -13.02 12.86
N ILE A 264 11.97 -11.67 12.85
CA ILE A 264 12.08 -10.87 11.64
C ILE A 264 13.27 -9.93 11.76
N ARG A 265 14.10 -9.91 10.72
CA ARG A 265 15.12 -8.89 10.47
C ARG A 265 14.91 -8.27 9.11
N TRP A 266 15.54 -7.13 8.87
CA TRP A 266 15.50 -6.50 7.55
C TRP A 266 16.91 -6.37 6.99
N ASN A 267 17.10 -6.83 5.75
CA ASN A 267 18.40 -6.76 5.09
C ASN A 267 18.24 -6.63 3.57
N MET A 268 19.07 -5.83 2.94
CA MET A 268 19.15 -5.64 1.48
C MET A 268 17.79 -5.43 0.79
N GLY A 269 16.89 -4.66 1.42
CA GLY A 269 15.59 -4.32 0.87
C GLY A 269 14.53 -5.42 0.98
N PHE A 270 14.76 -6.43 1.83
CA PHE A 270 13.84 -7.52 2.12
C PHE A 270 13.68 -7.74 3.62
N GLY A 271 12.50 -8.11 4.07
CA GLY A 271 12.31 -8.77 5.33
C GLY A 271 12.89 -10.19 5.26
N VAL A 272 13.53 -10.62 6.33
CA VAL A 272 14.12 -11.95 6.48
C VAL A 272 13.54 -12.58 7.74
N GLU A 273 12.95 -13.75 7.60
CA GLU A 273 12.37 -14.48 8.73
C GLU A 273 12.76 -15.96 8.71
N GLN A 274 12.63 -16.59 9.88
CA GLN A 274 12.75 -18.04 10.02
C GLN A 274 11.37 -18.64 10.21
N THR A 275 10.98 -19.54 9.32
CA THR A 275 9.71 -20.28 9.38
C THR A 275 9.97 -21.75 9.62
N SER A 276 8.89 -22.52 9.89
CA SER A 276 8.97 -24.00 9.98
C SER A 276 9.35 -24.64 8.63
N TYR A 277 9.08 -23.97 7.52
CA TYR A 277 9.43 -24.46 6.17
C TYR A 277 10.89 -24.13 5.78
N GLY A 278 11.50 -23.11 6.38
CA GLY A 278 12.86 -22.65 6.12
C GLY A 278 13.05 -21.15 6.29
N LYS A 279 14.26 -20.68 6.03
CA LYS A 279 14.56 -19.25 6.00
C LYS A 279 13.94 -18.62 4.75
N THR A 280 13.26 -17.48 4.93
CA THR A 280 12.62 -16.76 3.83
C THR A 280 13.12 -15.33 3.70
N ASN A 281 13.01 -14.79 2.48
CA ASN A 281 13.06 -13.37 2.22
C ASN A 281 11.69 -12.94 1.68
N PHE A 282 11.11 -11.86 2.22
CA PHE A 282 9.79 -11.40 1.83
C PHE A 282 9.74 -9.89 1.62
N GLN A 283 8.74 -9.44 0.87
CA GLN A 283 8.34 -8.05 0.76
C GLN A 283 6.86 -7.98 0.43
N TRP A 284 6.19 -6.96 0.94
CA TRP A 284 4.81 -6.62 0.55
C TRP A 284 4.76 -5.27 -0.13
N GLY A 285 3.69 -5.04 -0.87
CA GLY A 285 3.42 -3.76 -1.50
C GLY A 285 2.00 -3.31 -1.23
N ASP A 286 1.87 -2.03 -0.93
CA ASP A 286 0.63 -1.36 -0.65
C ASP A 286 0.65 0.07 -1.20
N ASN A 287 -0.14 0.33 -2.24
CA ASN A 287 -0.44 1.65 -2.79
C ASN A 287 -1.96 1.94 -2.70
N GLY A 288 -2.60 1.53 -1.59
CA GLY A 288 -4.05 1.64 -1.43
C GLY A 288 -4.78 0.55 -2.21
N THR A 289 -5.09 0.80 -3.44
CA THR A 289 -5.91 -0.05 -4.32
C THR A 289 -5.13 -1.12 -5.12
N PHE A 290 -3.82 -1.17 -4.97
CA PHE A 290 -2.98 -2.29 -5.41
C PHE A 290 -2.27 -2.90 -4.22
N LYS A 291 -2.28 -4.21 -4.16
CA LYS A 291 -1.55 -4.97 -3.13
C LYS A 291 -0.73 -6.08 -3.79
N THR A 292 0.44 -6.32 -3.23
CA THR A 292 1.36 -7.32 -3.73
C THR A 292 2.07 -8.02 -2.57
N PHE A 293 2.43 -9.26 -2.77
CA PHE A 293 3.26 -10.01 -1.81
C PHE A 293 4.26 -10.87 -2.55
N LEU A 294 5.50 -10.87 -2.07
CA LEU A 294 6.60 -11.67 -2.58
C LEU A 294 7.26 -12.41 -1.43
N ILE A 295 7.52 -13.69 -1.63
CA ILE A 295 8.29 -14.53 -0.71
C ILE A 295 9.23 -15.45 -1.47
N THR A 296 10.42 -15.68 -0.94
CA THR A 296 11.37 -16.67 -1.46
C THR A 296 11.92 -17.53 -0.34
N TYR A 297 12.19 -18.80 -0.63
CA TYR A 297 12.89 -19.76 0.20
C TYR A 297 14.23 -20.12 -0.49
N PRO A 298 15.32 -19.37 -0.25
CA PRO A 298 16.56 -19.49 -1.00
C PRO A 298 17.17 -20.90 -0.98
N ASP A 299 17.14 -21.56 0.18
CA ASP A 299 17.73 -22.91 0.35
C ASP A 299 16.98 -23.98 -0.44
N LYS A 300 15.69 -23.74 -0.75
CA LYS A 300 14.84 -24.62 -1.56
C LYS A 300 14.75 -24.18 -3.02
N LYS A 301 15.25 -22.98 -3.33
CA LYS A 301 15.05 -22.31 -4.62
C LYS A 301 13.57 -22.21 -5.01
N GLU A 302 12.73 -21.96 -4.02
CA GLU A 302 11.29 -21.77 -4.17
C GLU A 302 10.90 -20.32 -3.90
N GLY A 303 9.78 -19.89 -4.47
CA GLY A 303 9.23 -18.57 -4.20
C GLY A 303 7.89 -18.36 -4.86
N LEU A 304 7.20 -17.31 -4.40
CA LEU A 304 5.90 -16.92 -4.92
C LEU A 304 5.82 -15.40 -4.93
N VAL A 305 5.22 -14.87 -5.98
CA VAL A 305 4.79 -13.47 -6.04
C VAL A 305 3.37 -13.40 -6.56
N TYR A 306 2.58 -12.50 -5.97
CA TYR A 306 1.28 -12.16 -6.53
C TYR A 306 1.03 -10.66 -6.52
N PHE A 307 0.14 -10.24 -7.42
CA PHE A 307 -0.37 -8.90 -7.62
C PHE A 307 -1.87 -8.93 -7.64
N THR A 308 -2.51 -7.97 -6.98
CA THR A 308 -3.95 -7.76 -7.03
C THR A 308 -4.25 -6.29 -7.32
N ASN A 309 -5.37 -6.04 -7.96
CA ASN A 309 -5.86 -4.70 -8.25
C ASN A 309 -6.97 -4.28 -7.26
N SER A 310 -6.78 -4.57 -5.98
CA SER A 310 -7.77 -4.33 -4.93
C SER A 310 -7.10 -3.93 -3.62
N GLU A 311 -7.77 -3.10 -2.84
CA GLU A 311 -7.35 -2.76 -1.47
C GLU A 311 -7.36 -3.96 -0.52
N ASN A 312 -8.13 -5.02 -0.82
CA ASN A 312 -8.21 -6.25 -0.03
C ASN A 312 -7.08 -7.24 -0.31
N GLY A 313 -6.19 -6.92 -1.25
CA GLY A 313 -5.24 -7.90 -1.79
C GLY A 313 -4.21 -8.46 -0.80
N LEU A 314 -3.94 -7.81 0.32
CA LEU A 314 -3.08 -8.37 1.38
C LEU A 314 -3.84 -9.26 2.34
N ASP A 315 -5.17 -9.13 2.46
CA ASP A 315 -5.99 -9.99 3.32
C ASP A 315 -6.06 -11.45 2.84
N ILE A 316 -5.59 -11.73 1.61
CA ILE A 316 -5.51 -13.10 1.08
C ILE A 316 -4.11 -13.72 1.21
N ALA A 317 -3.11 -12.99 1.71
CA ALA A 317 -1.72 -13.45 1.70
C ALA A 317 -1.57 -14.81 2.41
N ARG A 318 -2.20 -14.97 3.57
CA ARG A 318 -2.17 -16.20 4.36
C ARG A 318 -2.77 -17.39 3.58
N ASP A 319 -3.93 -17.20 2.96
CA ASP A 319 -4.63 -18.25 2.22
C ASP A 319 -3.84 -18.64 0.96
N VAL A 320 -3.33 -17.66 0.21
CA VAL A 320 -2.51 -17.89 -0.98
C VAL A 320 -1.23 -18.64 -0.61
N LEU A 321 -0.48 -18.19 0.41
CA LEU A 321 0.76 -18.86 0.79
C LEU A 321 0.51 -20.29 1.27
N LYS A 322 -0.59 -20.55 1.96
CA LYS A 322 -0.96 -21.88 2.43
C LYS A 322 -1.22 -22.88 1.29
N LEU A 323 -1.63 -22.42 0.11
CA LEU A 323 -1.79 -23.31 -1.06
C LEU A 323 -0.47 -23.90 -1.53
N PHE A 324 0.64 -23.15 -1.40
CA PHE A 324 1.94 -23.52 -1.95
C PHE A 324 2.95 -23.96 -0.88
N PHE A 325 2.82 -23.42 0.33
CA PHE A 325 3.77 -23.64 1.42
C PHE A 325 3.03 -24.08 2.69
N ASN A 326 3.37 -25.25 3.20
CA ASN A 326 2.86 -25.69 4.50
C ASN A 326 3.77 -25.14 5.62
N SER A 327 3.58 -23.88 5.96
CA SER A 327 4.44 -23.14 6.88
C SER A 327 3.67 -22.10 7.68
N ASP A 328 4.13 -21.84 8.90
CA ASP A 328 3.87 -20.60 9.61
C ASP A 328 4.51 -19.43 8.86
N GLN A 329 3.96 -18.25 9.05
CA GLN A 329 4.42 -17.03 8.38
C GLN A 329 4.43 -15.88 9.40
N PRO A 330 5.50 -15.76 10.23
CA PRO A 330 5.60 -14.71 11.25
C PRO A 330 5.45 -13.29 10.69
N ALA A 331 5.87 -13.06 9.43
CA ALA A 331 5.70 -11.78 8.76
C ALA A 331 4.22 -11.38 8.64
N LEU A 332 3.33 -12.32 8.38
CA LEU A 332 1.89 -12.02 8.26
C LEU A 332 1.29 -11.63 9.61
N ASP A 333 1.76 -12.26 10.70
CA ASP A 333 1.33 -11.92 12.06
C ASP A 333 1.85 -10.53 12.45
N TRP A 334 3.11 -10.23 12.15
CA TRP A 334 3.70 -8.92 12.36
C TRP A 334 3.00 -7.81 11.55
N LEU A 335 2.64 -8.09 10.31
CA LEU A 335 1.88 -7.19 9.43
C LEU A 335 0.39 -7.14 9.81
N LYS A 336 -0.07 -7.98 10.74
CA LYS A 336 -1.49 -8.14 11.12
C LYS A 336 -2.39 -8.48 9.94
N LEU A 337 -1.89 -9.32 9.03
CA LEU A 337 -2.64 -9.79 7.87
C LEU A 337 -3.46 -11.02 8.26
N ASP A 338 -4.74 -10.96 7.98
CA ASP A 338 -5.72 -12.00 8.26
C ASP A 338 -5.84 -13.01 7.09
N SER A 339 -7.02 -13.57 6.90
CA SER A 339 -7.41 -14.41 5.77
C SER A 339 -8.65 -13.85 5.07
N ALA A 340 -8.93 -14.32 3.86
CA ALA A 340 -10.14 -13.97 3.12
C ALA A 340 -11.43 -14.18 3.93
N LYS A 341 -11.43 -15.15 4.85
CA LYS A 341 -12.57 -15.49 5.73
C LYS A 341 -12.52 -14.79 7.09
N ALA A 342 -11.58 -13.91 7.31
CA ALA A 342 -11.47 -13.24 8.60
C ALA A 342 -12.72 -12.40 8.91
N PRO A 343 -13.25 -12.44 10.15
CA PRO A 343 -14.43 -11.70 10.54
C PRO A 343 -14.40 -10.22 10.16
N ARG A 344 -13.24 -9.57 10.31
CA ARG A 344 -13.03 -8.16 9.95
C ARG A 344 -13.37 -7.90 8.48
N LEU A 345 -12.81 -8.69 7.56
CA LEU A 345 -13.04 -8.53 6.13
C LEU A 345 -14.48 -8.91 5.76
N GLN A 346 -15.02 -9.99 6.35
CA GLN A 346 -16.37 -10.45 6.05
C GLN A 346 -17.45 -9.45 6.51
N VAL A 347 -17.32 -8.85 7.69
CA VAL A 347 -18.22 -7.78 8.14
C VAL A 347 -18.18 -6.59 7.18
N TYR A 348 -17.00 -6.19 6.72
CA TYR A 348 -16.87 -5.12 5.73
C TYR A 348 -17.58 -5.46 4.42
N LEU A 349 -17.25 -6.59 3.79
CA LEU A 349 -17.78 -6.96 2.49
C LEU A 349 -19.31 -7.24 2.51
N GLN A 350 -19.80 -7.89 3.56
CA GLN A 350 -21.23 -8.14 3.70
C GLN A 350 -21.99 -6.84 3.97
N GLY A 351 -21.43 -5.99 4.81
CA GLY A 351 -22.05 -4.70 5.09
C GLY A 351 -22.05 -3.72 3.91
N LEU A 352 -21.27 -3.92 2.84
CA LEU A 352 -21.46 -3.21 1.57
C LEU A 352 -22.81 -3.58 0.91
N LYS A 353 -23.28 -4.82 1.09
CA LYS A 353 -24.45 -5.41 0.42
C LYS A 353 -25.72 -5.39 1.27
N MET A 354 -25.60 -5.23 2.60
CA MET A 354 -26.72 -5.28 3.54
C MET A 354 -26.51 -4.27 4.68
N PRO A 355 -27.50 -4.06 5.57
CA PRO A 355 -27.30 -3.29 6.79
C PRO A 355 -26.13 -3.86 7.62
N VAL A 356 -25.23 -3.00 8.08
CA VAL A 356 -24.02 -3.42 8.81
C VAL A 356 -24.35 -4.14 10.12
N ALA A 357 -25.50 -3.83 10.73
CA ALA A 357 -26.01 -4.54 11.91
C ALA A 357 -26.28 -6.03 11.63
N ASP A 358 -26.74 -6.36 10.42
CA ASP A 358 -26.97 -7.75 9.99
C ASP A 358 -25.64 -8.43 9.66
N ALA A 359 -24.71 -7.70 9.04
CA ALA A 359 -23.38 -8.21 8.70
C ALA A 359 -22.55 -8.56 9.94
N ILE A 360 -22.68 -7.79 11.04
CA ILE A 360 -21.96 -8.04 12.30
C ILE A 360 -22.68 -9.03 13.23
N ALA A 361 -23.97 -9.27 13.02
CA ALA A 361 -24.79 -10.12 13.90
C ALA A 361 -24.19 -11.51 14.20
N PRO A 362 -23.57 -12.24 13.23
CA PRO A 362 -22.93 -13.52 13.48
C PRO A 362 -21.77 -13.48 14.49
N TYR A 363 -21.23 -12.30 14.73
CA TYR A 363 -20.06 -12.08 15.60
C TYR A 363 -20.44 -11.44 16.96
N LEU A 364 -21.74 -11.34 17.24
CA LEU A 364 -22.23 -10.92 18.55
C LEU A 364 -22.29 -12.12 19.51
N LEU A 365 -22.04 -11.86 20.79
CA LEU A 365 -22.26 -12.87 21.82
C LEU A 365 -23.75 -13.24 21.91
N PRO A 366 -24.10 -14.53 22.09
CA PRO A 366 -25.49 -14.99 22.10
C PRO A 366 -26.35 -14.21 23.09
N GLY A 367 -27.45 -13.65 22.58
CA GLY A 367 -28.40 -12.87 23.37
C GLY A 367 -27.91 -11.51 23.89
N LYS A 368 -26.77 -11.02 23.40
CA LYS A 368 -26.17 -9.75 23.80
C LYS A 368 -25.98 -8.81 22.61
N LYS A 369 -25.93 -7.50 22.90
CA LYS A 369 -25.50 -6.48 21.93
C LYS A 369 -23.99 -6.19 22.03
N THR A 370 -23.21 -7.19 22.40
CA THR A 370 -21.75 -7.08 22.56
C THR A 370 -21.07 -8.03 21.60
N VAL A 371 -20.00 -7.58 20.99
CA VAL A 371 -19.20 -8.35 20.03
C VAL A 371 -18.37 -9.39 20.77
N ASP A 372 -18.18 -10.55 20.17
CA ASP A 372 -17.15 -11.50 20.60
C ASP A 372 -15.77 -10.90 20.27
N THR A 373 -15.09 -10.43 21.30
CA THR A 373 -13.80 -9.72 21.18
C THR A 373 -12.63 -10.62 20.74
N ILE A 374 -12.83 -11.94 20.76
CA ILE A 374 -11.88 -12.91 20.20
C ILE A 374 -11.98 -12.90 18.67
N LEU A 375 -13.19 -12.75 18.14
CA LEU A 375 -13.45 -12.74 16.69
C LEU A 375 -13.22 -11.35 16.08
N LEU A 376 -13.66 -10.29 16.77
CA LEU A 376 -13.53 -8.91 16.31
C LEU A 376 -12.98 -8.02 17.44
N SER A 377 -11.73 -7.64 17.31
CA SER A 377 -11.10 -6.73 18.27
C SER A 377 -11.66 -5.30 18.15
N GLN A 378 -11.40 -4.47 19.17
CA GLN A 378 -11.70 -3.04 19.14
C GLN A 378 -11.15 -2.35 17.89
N SER A 379 -9.89 -2.60 17.56
CA SER A 379 -9.23 -2.00 16.39
C SER A 379 -9.84 -2.48 15.08
N SER A 380 -10.21 -3.78 14.98
CA SER A 380 -10.86 -4.31 13.78
C SER A 380 -12.18 -3.61 13.46
N ILE A 381 -12.99 -3.30 14.49
CA ILE A 381 -14.25 -2.58 14.29
C ILE A 381 -14.00 -1.14 13.85
N VAL A 382 -13.02 -0.48 14.45
CA VAL A 382 -12.62 0.89 14.04
C VAL A 382 -12.10 0.91 12.61
N ASP A 383 -11.29 -0.07 12.22
CA ASP A 383 -10.77 -0.18 10.85
C ASP A 383 -11.90 -0.36 9.81
N ILE A 384 -12.89 -1.22 10.11
CA ILE A 384 -14.06 -1.38 9.23
C ILE A 384 -14.86 -0.07 9.14
N ALA A 385 -15.07 0.61 10.26
CA ALA A 385 -15.80 1.86 10.30
C ALA A 385 -15.08 2.96 9.49
N ASN A 386 -13.76 3.07 9.61
CA ASN A 386 -12.96 4.02 8.84
C ASN A 386 -13.06 3.74 7.32
N ARG A 387 -13.04 2.48 6.90
CA ARG A 387 -13.24 2.12 5.47
C ARG A 387 -14.63 2.53 4.98
N TYR A 388 -15.69 2.33 5.76
CA TYR A 388 -17.03 2.83 5.41
C TYR A 388 -17.08 4.35 5.36
N GLU A 389 -16.39 5.02 6.27
CA GLU A 389 -16.27 6.48 6.30
C GLU A 389 -15.60 7.00 5.02
N GLU A 390 -14.50 6.38 4.58
CA GLU A 390 -13.80 6.73 3.33
C GLU A 390 -14.67 6.56 2.08
N LEU A 391 -15.60 5.61 2.11
CA LEU A 391 -16.58 5.39 1.04
C LEU A 391 -17.85 6.24 1.18
N GLY A 392 -17.96 7.07 2.25
CA GLY A 392 -19.13 7.91 2.52
C GLY A 392 -20.33 7.19 3.16
N TYR A 393 -20.16 5.93 3.58
CA TYR A 393 -21.20 5.18 4.29
C TYR A 393 -21.21 5.51 5.79
N TYR A 394 -21.43 6.78 6.12
CA TYR A 394 -21.33 7.31 7.48
C TYR A 394 -22.24 6.61 8.48
N ASP A 395 -23.48 6.30 8.10
CA ASP A 395 -24.42 5.59 8.99
C ASP A 395 -23.89 4.22 9.39
N LYS A 396 -23.23 3.52 8.46
CA LYS A 396 -22.61 2.22 8.74
C LYS A 396 -21.41 2.36 9.66
N ALA A 397 -20.58 3.39 9.42
CA ALA A 397 -19.43 3.71 10.27
C ALA A 397 -19.89 4.06 11.71
N ILE A 398 -20.88 4.94 11.86
CA ILE A 398 -21.46 5.32 13.16
C ILE A 398 -22.01 4.09 13.89
N THR A 399 -22.80 3.25 13.19
CA THR A 399 -23.36 2.04 13.80
C THR A 399 -22.28 1.13 14.40
N LEU A 400 -21.18 0.92 13.69
CA LEU A 400 -20.06 0.11 14.19
C LEU A 400 -19.31 0.79 15.34
N LEU A 401 -19.06 2.10 15.24
CA LEU A 401 -18.35 2.84 16.28
C LEU A 401 -19.18 2.92 17.58
N GLU A 402 -20.49 3.12 17.48
CA GLU A 402 -21.39 3.07 18.64
C GLU A 402 -21.42 1.67 19.27
N LEU A 403 -21.49 0.61 18.46
CA LEU A 403 -21.40 -0.77 18.93
C LEU A 403 -20.04 -1.02 19.63
N ASN A 404 -18.96 -0.48 19.06
CA ASN A 404 -17.63 -0.57 19.68
C ASN A 404 -17.58 0.10 21.06
N LEU A 405 -18.27 1.23 21.24
CA LEU A 405 -18.38 1.91 22.54
C LEU A 405 -19.24 1.14 23.57
N VAL A 406 -20.15 0.28 23.14
CA VAL A 406 -20.86 -0.65 24.05
C VAL A 406 -19.87 -1.64 24.69
N ASN A 407 -18.88 -2.11 23.91
CA ASN A 407 -17.83 -3.02 24.38
C ASN A 407 -16.70 -2.28 25.10
N TYR A 408 -16.32 -1.10 24.63
CA TYR A 408 -15.18 -0.32 25.08
C TYR A 408 -15.57 1.14 25.36
N PRO A 409 -16.35 1.41 26.42
CA PRO A 409 -16.91 2.74 26.67
C PRO A 409 -15.86 3.83 26.96
N SER A 410 -14.62 3.45 27.28
CA SER A 410 -13.50 4.37 27.51
C SER A 410 -12.50 4.41 26.36
N SER A 411 -12.89 4.02 25.15
CA SER A 411 -12.03 4.02 23.98
C SER A 411 -11.88 5.42 23.38
N ALA A 412 -10.79 6.10 23.67
CA ALA A 412 -10.48 7.41 23.10
C ALA A 412 -10.38 7.37 21.57
N SER A 413 -9.78 6.30 21.00
CA SER A 413 -9.65 6.12 19.54
C SER A 413 -11.02 5.98 18.86
N THR A 414 -11.96 5.25 19.46
CA THR A 414 -13.32 5.10 18.91
C THR A 414 -14.07 6.42 18.95
N TYR A 415 -13.98 7.19 20.06
CA TYR A 415 -14.57 8.53 20.13
C TYR A 415 -13.95 9.46 19.09
N ARG A 416 -12.63 9.37 18.84
CA ARG A 416 -11.97 10.14 17.80
C ARG A 416 -12.54 9.82 16.41
N SER A 417 -12.56 8.54 16.02
CA SER A 417 -13.11 8.12 14.72
C SER A 417 -14.58 8.55 14.57
N LEU A 418 -15.39 8.41 15.63
CA LEU A 418 -16.78 8.85 15.60
C LEU A 418 -16.90 10.38 15.43
N GLY A 419 -16.01 11.15 16.05
CA GLY A 419 -15.94 12.60 15.87
C GLY A 419 -15.53 13.01 14.45
N GLU A 420 -14.59 12.29 13.84
CA GLU A 420 -14.19 12.48 12.43
C GLU A 420 -15.36 12.17 11.51
N THR A 421 -16.08 11.07 11.74
CA THR A 421 -17.25 10.69 10.94
C THR A 421 -18.36 11.76 11.00
N TYR A 422 -18.69 12.26 12.20
CA TYR A 422 -19.67 13.35 12.35
C TYR A 422 -19.20 14.64 11.66
N MET A 423 -17.90 14.95 11.70
CA MET A 423 -17.36 16.12 11.02
C MET A 423 -17.54 16.01 9.50
N ARG A 424 -17.25 14.84 8.92
CA ARG A 424 -17.43 14.60 7.48
C ARG A 424 -18.91 14.68 7.06
N MET A 425 -19.83 14.29 7.94
CA MET A 425 -21.27 14.47 7.73
C MET A 425 -21.74 15.93 7.85
N GLY A 426 -20.89 16.83 8.34
CA GLY A 426 -21.27 18.22 8.64
C GLY A 426 -21.99 18.39 9.98
N ASP A 427 -22.12 17.35 10.80
CA ASP A 427 -22.69 17.45 12.16
C ASP A 427 -21.62 17.91 13.15
N VAL A 428 -21.32 19.21 13.06
CA VAL A 428 -20.26 19.85 13.86
C VAL A 428 -20.52 19.72 15.37
N ASN A 429 -21.79 19.75 15.81
CA ASN A 429 -22.14 19.66 17.23
C ASN A 429 -21.82 18.27 17.81
N LYS A 430 -22.28 17.20 17.14
CA LYS A 430 -21.95 15.82 17.57
C LYS A 430 -20.46 15.53 17.45
N SER A 431 -19.82 16.03 16.40
CA SER A 431 -18.36 15.94 16.25
C SER A 431 -17.66 16.55 17.46
N ALA A 432 -18.04 17.78 17.84
CA ALA A 432 -17.47 18.49 18.98
C ALA A 432 -17.63 17.75 20.32
N GLU A 433 -18.84 17.25 20.58
CA GLU A 433 -19.11 16.48 21.81
C GLU A 433 -18.27 15.20 21.86
N THR A 434 -18.15 14.53 20.74
CA THR A 434 -17.44 13.25 20.62
C THR A 434 -15.93 13.44 20.76
N TRP A 435 -15.35 14.44 20.09
CA TRP A 435 -13.95 14.83 20.25
C TRP A 435 -13.61 15.24 21.68
N LYS A 436 -14.52 15.97 22.36
CA LYS A 436 -14.33 16.34 23.76
C LYS A 436 -14.19 15.11 24.67
N LYS A 437 -14.95 14.05 24.40
CA LYS A 437 -14.83 12.76 25.10
C LYS A 437 -13.49 12.08 24.77
N ALA A 438 -13.07 12.05 23.50
CA ALA A 438 -11.78 11.49 23.11
C ALA A 438 -10.62 12.20 23.84
N TYR A 439 -10.60 13.52 23.84
CA TYR A 439 -9.58 14.33 24.52
C TYR A 439 -9.60 14.18 26.05
N ALA A 440 -10.78 14.02 26.66
CA ALA A 440 -10.88 13.76 28.09
C ALA A 440 -10.24 12.43 28.49
N LEU A 441 -10.33 11.42 27.60
CA LEU A 441 -9.77 10.09 27.82
C LEU A 441 -8.27 10.01 27.47
N ASP A 442 -7.85 10.73 26.43
CA ASP A 442 -6.44 10.79 26.00
C ASP A 442 -6.09 12.20 25.50
N LYS A 443 -5.23 12.89 26.25
CA LYS A 443 -4.76 14.24 25.96
C LYS A 443 -3.90 14.38 24.70
N GLN A 444 -3.46 13.27 24.10
CA GLN A 444 -2.70 13.29 22.85
C GLN A 444 -3.58 13.59 21.62
N TYR A 445 -4.90 13.43 21.74
CA TYR A 445 -5.84 13.77 20.68
C TYR A 445 -6.15 15.27 20.70
N ASP A 446 -5.46 16.02 19.84
CA ASP A 446 -5.77 17.44 19.61
C ASP A 446 -7.08 17.60 18.83
N TYR A 447 -7.82 18.65 19.17
CA TYR A 447 -8.99 19.05 18.40
C TYR A 447 -8.55 19.65 17.05
N PRO A 448 -9.23 19.32 15.92
CA PRO A 448 -9.10 20.12 14.71
C PRO A 448 -9.38 21.61 15.04
N GLN A 449 -8.56 22.53 14.52
CA GLN A 449 -8.66 23.96 14.85
C GLN A 449 -10.06 24.55 14.56
N THR A 450 -10.71 24.10 13.48
CA THR A 450 -12.09 24.48 13.14
C THR A 450 -13.09 24.08 14.22
N LEU A 451 -12.91 22.89 14.80
CA LEU A 451 -13.75 22.38 15.86
C LEU A 451 -13.47 23.10 17.19
N ALA A 452 -12.22 23.39 17.48
CA ALA A 452 -11.83 24.18 18.64
C ALA A 452 -12.47 25.58 18.59
N ASN A 453 -12.49 26.23 17.45
CA ASN A 453 -13.13 27.53 17.25
C ASN A 453 -14.66 27.46 17.47
N HIS A 454 -15.30 26.40 16.97
CA HIS A 454 -16.75 26.18 17.17
C HIS A 454 -17.10 25.96 18.67
N LEU A 455 -16.31 25.12 19.36
CA LEU A 455 -16.49 24.82 20.78
C LEU A 455 -16.29 26.02 21.70
N LEU A 456 -15.42 26.96 21.31
CA LEU A 456 -15.13 28.15 22.08
C LEU A 456 -16.09 29.31 21.78
N ASN A 457 -17.10 29.11 20.88
CA ASN A 457 -17.97 30.20 20.38
C ASN A 457 -17.16 31.42 19.89
N ILE A 458 -15.93 31.20 19.45
CA ILE A 458 -15.13 32.25 18.84
C ILE A 458 -15.68 32.40 17.41
N PRO A 459 -16.33 33.51 17.04
CA PRO A 459 -16.62 33.81 15.65
C PRO A 459 -15.29 33.64 14.89
N ASP A 460 -15.29 32.98 13.75
CA ASP A 460 -14.12 32.99 12.87
C ASP A 460 -13.67 34.45 12.78
N ALA A 461 -12.61 34.80 13.46
CA ALA A 461 -12.09 36.16 13.41
C ALA A 461 -11.87 36.42 11.92
N ILE A 462 -12.52 37.45 11.38
CA ILE A 462 -12.36 37.82 9.97
C ILE A 462 -10.88 38.21 9.85
N ASP A 463 -10.06 37.20 9.54
CA ASP A 463 -8.64 37.40 9.25
C ASP A 463 -8.59 38.07 7.88
N THR A 464 -8.52 39.41 7.88
CA THR A 464 -8.47 40.22 6.66
C THR A 464 -7.24 39.92 5.80
N SER A 465 -6.25 39.19 6.32
CA SER A 465 -5.10 38.71 5.57
C SER A 465 -5.42 37.47 4.69
N LYS A 466 -6.58 36.82 4.92
CA LYS A 466 -7.00 35.63 4.18
C LYS A 466 -8.07 35.96 3.14
N LYS A 467 -7.92 35.37 1.97
CA LYS A 467 -8.91 35.44 0.90
C LYS A 467 -9.82 34.22 0.93
N LYS A 468 -11.13 34.45 0.69
CA LYS A 468 -12.09 33.37 0.50
C LYS A 468 -11.94 32.79 -0.89
N ILE A 469 -11.68 31.49 -0.98
CA ILE A 469 -11.55 30.73 -2.22
C ILE A 469 -12.63 29.66 -2.24
N THR A 470 -13.48 29.66 -3.28
CA THR A 470 -14.44 28.59 -3.49
C THR A 470 -13.85 27.57 -4.47
N LEU A 471 -13.75 26.32 -4.03
CA LEU A 471 -13.38 25.20 -4.89
C LEU A 471 -14.65 24.47 -5.33
N GLN A 472 -14.69 24.06 -6.59
CA GLN A 472 -15.85 23.42 -7.22
C GLN A 472 -15.40 22.17 -7.97
N LEU A 473 -16.12 21.06 -7.79
CA LEU A 473 -15.97 19.83 -8.56
C LEU A 473 -17.31 19.46 -9.19
N PRO A 474 -17.51 19.67 -10.51
CA PRO A 474 -18.72 19.24 -11.22
C PRO A 474 -18.67 17.75 -11.56
N ASP A 475 -19.73 17.26 -12.16
CA ASP A 475 -19.83 15.95 -12.84
C ASP A 475 -19.80 14.70 -11.94
N TYR A 476 -19.74 14.86 -10.62
CA TYR A 476 -19.74 13.75 -9.65
C TYR A 476 -21.06 13.63 -8.89
N ILE A 477 -22.19 13.70 -9.62
CA ILE A 477 -23.54 13.70 -9.03
C ILE A 477 -23.86 12.43 -8.21
N ASN A 478 -23.22 11.32 -8.54
CA ASN A 478 -23.43 10.03 -7.85
C ASN A 478 -22.44 9.77 -6.71
N ALA A 479 -21.54 10.72 -6.41
CA ALA A 479 -20.63 10.58 -5.28
C ALA A 479 -21.42 10.63 -3.96
N HIS A 480 -21.05 9.78 -3.01
CA HIS A 480 -21.65 9.79 -1.68
C HIS A 480 -21.10 10.93 -0.84
N PHE A 481 -19.80 11.24 -1.01
CA PHE A 481 -19.19 12.42 -0.41
C PHE A 481 -17.99 12.90 -1.23
N VAL A 482 -17.68 14.18 -1.07
CA VAL A 482 -16.48 14.79 -1.63
C VAL A 482 -15.83 15.67 -0.58
N THR A 483 -14.52 15.59 -0.47
CA THR A 483 -13.71 16.49 0.36
C THR A 483 -12.59 17.11 -0.48
N VAL A 484 -11.92 18.11 0.07
CA VAL A 484 -10.69 18.64 -0.51
C VAL A 484 -9.54 18.54 0.48
N ALA A 485 -8.42 18.01 0.03
CA ALA A 485 -7.20 17.96 0.81
C ALA A 485 -6.06 18.65 0.06
N GLY A 486 -5.20 19.32 0.79
CA GLY A 486 -4.09 20.06 0.19
C GLY A 486 -3.07 20.51 1.21
N SER A 487 -2.04 21.23 0.74
CA SER A 487 -1.00 21.77 1.61
C SER A 487 -1.53 22.75 2.67
N PHE A 488 -2.73 23.31 2.45
CA PHE A 488 -3.39 24.21 3.39
C PHE A 488 -4.02 23.51 4.60
N ASN A 489 -4.30 22.22 4.52
CA ASN A 489 -4.88 21.42 5.61
C ASN A 489 -4.04 20.16 5.92
N ASN A 490 -2.73 20.19 5.60
CA ASN A 490 -1.79 19.09 5.78
C ASN A 490 -2.23 17.78 5.10
N TRP A 491 -2.92 17.89 3.96
CA TRP A 491 -3.47 16.76 3.22
C TRP A 491 -4.47 15.92 4.01
N ASN A 492 -5.14 16.54 4.98
CA ASN A 492 -6.18 15.87 5.76
C ASN A 492 -7.51 15.93 4.99
N ASN A 493 -7.93 14.79 4.47
CA ASN A 493 -9.18 14.63 3.72
C ASN A 493 -10.43 14.55 4.62
N ALA A 494 -10.28 14.63 5.95
CA ALA A 494 -11.41 14.57 6.87
C ALA A 494 -12.00 15.94 7.23
N ILE A 495 -11.25 17.03 7.09
CA ILE A 495 -11.61 18.31 7.71
C ILE A 495 -12.17 19.37 6.77
N GLN A 496 -12.26 19.08 5.46
CA GLN A 496 -12.77 20.04 4.48
C GLN A 496 -13.80 19.38 3.56
N PRO A 497 -15.02 19.06 4.06
CA PRO A 497 -16.07 18.47 3.25
C PRO A 497 -16.58 19.47 2.20
N MET A 498 -17.08 18.95 1.10
CA MET A 498 -17.77 19.68 0.05
C MET A 498 -19.26 19.36 0.08
N HIS A 499 -20.08 20.27 -0.38
CA HIS A 499 -21.53 20.13 -0.44
C HIS A 499 -22.01 20.21 -1.88
N TRP A 500 -23.00 19.39 -2.26
CA TRP A 500 -23.59 19.45 -3.59
C TRP A 500 -24.50 20.67 -3.70
N ILE A 501 -24.09 21.67 -4.48
CA ILE A 501 -24.78 22.96 -4.64
C ILE A 501 -24.82 23.30 -6.13
N ASN A 502 -26.01 23.57 -6.67
CA ASN A 502 -26.20 24.06 -8.05
C ASN A 502 -25.50 23.22 -9.14
N GLY A 503 -25.41 21.88 -8.94
CA GLY A 503 -24.84 20.98 -9.95
C GLY A 503 -23.33 20.76 -9.84
N ALA A 504 -22.73 21.15 -8.72
CA ALA A 504 -21.33 20.87 -8.39
C ALA A 504 -21.15 20.65 -6.90
N TRP A 505 -20.09 19.91 -6.52
CA TRP A 505 -19.58 19.87 -5.15
C TRP A 505 -18.80 21.15 -4.89
N GLU A 506 -19.12 21.86 -3.81
CA GLU A 506 -18.52 23.15 -3.47
C GLU A 506 -18.04 23.18 -2.01
N THR A 507 -16.92 23.83 -1.78
CA THR A 507 -16.47 24.25 -0.47
C THR A 507 -15.76 25.58 -0.55
N THR A 508 -15.82 26.38 0.53
CA THR A 508 -15.09 27.65 0.63
C THR A 508 -14.03 27.54 1.71
N ILE A 509 -12.80 27.88 1.35
CA ILE A 509 -11.64 27.88 2.26
C ILE A 509 -11.09 29.32 2.37
N GLN A 510 -10.41 29.61 3.46
CA GLN A 510 -9.75 30.90 3.69
C GLN A 510 -8.23 30.70 3.70
N LEU A 511 -7.52 31.31 2.75
CA LEU A 511 -6.09 31.14 2.58
C LEU A 511 -5.38 32.51 2.52
N THR A 512 -4.19 32.58 3.11
CA THR A 512 -3.27 33.70 2.89
C THR A 512 -2.75 33.69 1.47
N PRO A 513 -2.31 34.87 0.92
CA PRO A 513 -1.62 34.88 -0.36
C PRO A 513 -0.47 33.87 -0.41
N GLY A 514 -0.39 33.09 -1.50
CA GLY A 514 0.62 32.03 -1.65
C GLY A 514 0.21 30.96 -2.66
N THR A 515 1.10 29.99 -2.85
CA THR A 515 0.88 28.83 -3.74
C THR A 515 0.55 27.60 -2.91
N TYR A 516 -0.56 26.96 -3.22
CA TYR A 516 -1.04 25.75 -2.53
C TYR A 516 -1.21 24.61 -3.52
N ARG A 517 -1.01 23.37 -3.03
CA ARG A 517 -1.31 22.16 -3.79
C ARG A 517 -2.52 21.47 -3.17
N TYR A 518 -3.39 20.89 -4.00
CA TYR A 518 -4.60 20.22 -3.52
C TYR A 518 -5.07 19.13 -4.48
N LYS A 519 -5.91 18.25 -3.97
CA LYS A 519 -6.74 17.30 -4.72
C LYS A 519 -8.13 17.25 -4.12
N PHE A 520 -9.09 16.89 -4.94
CA PHE A 520 -10.38 16.42 -4.43
C PHE A 520 -10.28 14.96 -4.02
N VAL A 521 -11.09 14.57 -3.04
CA VAL A 521 -11.23 13.18 -2.61
C VAL A 521 -12.70 12.82 -2.75
N VAL A 522 -13.02 11.99 -3.74
CA VAL A 522 -14.37 11.58 -4.10
C VAL A 522 -14.55 10.11 -3.69
N ASP A 523 -15.42 9.84 -2.72
CA ASP A 523 -15.62 8.49 -2.19
C ASP A 523 -14.31 7.76 -1.84
N GLY A 524 -13.35 8.47 -1.22
CA GLY A 524 -12.03 7.97 -0.87
C GLY A 524 -10.97 8.04 -1.99
N VAL A 525 -11.37 8.36 -3.23
CA VAL A 525 -10.47 8.42 -4.39
C VAL A 525 -9.91 9.83 -4.58
N TRP A 526 -8.59 9.94 -4.66
CA TRP A 526 -7.88 11.21 -4.85
C TRP A 526 -7.86 11.63 -6.32
N ILE A 527 -8.43 12.78 -6.63
CA ILE A 527 -8.63 13.27 -7.99
C ILE A 527 -7.95 14.63 -8.16
N THR A 528 -7.13 14.78 -9.21
CA THR A 528 -6.67 16.08 -9.70
C THR A 528 -7.88 16.91 -10.13
N ASP A 529 -7.91 18.19 -9.84
CA ASP A 529 -9.00 19.06 -10.27
C ASP A 529 -9.10 19.09 -11.80
N PRO A 530 -10.18 18.56 -12.39
CA PRO A 530 -10.33 18.47 -13.86
C PRO A 530 -10.47 19.82 -14.54
N LYS A 531 -10.82 20.88 -13.79
CA LYS A 531 -10.95 22.24 -14.30
C LYS A 531 -9.69 23.08 -14.13
N ASN A 532 -8.71 22.61 -13.35
CA ASN A 532 -7.49 23.36 -13.12
C ASN A 532 -6.35 22.85 -14.03
N PRO A 533 -5.98 23.61 -15.09
CA PRO A 533 -4.90 23.21 -15.99
C PRO A 533 -3.51 23.26 -15.33
N ASN A 534 -3.39 23.95 -14.19
CA ASN A 534 -2.14 24.07 -13.46
C ASN A 534 -2.02 22.95 -12.42
N PHE A 535 -1.21 21.95 -12.72
CA PHE A 535 -0.94 20.86 -11.78
C PHE A 535 0.52 20.44 -11.84
N ASN A 536 1.00 19.87 -10.75
CA ASN A 536 2.32 19.28 -10.69
C ASN A 536 2.33 17.96 -11.49
N LYS A 537 3.19 17.84 -12.50
CA LYS A 537 3.23 16.67 -13.40
C LYS A 537 3.72 15.40 -12.72
N ASP A 538 4.42 15.51 -11.59
CA ASP A 538 5.00 14.37 -10.88
C ASP A 538 4.05 13.80 -9.82
N SER A 539 3.29 14.67 -9.13
CA SER A 539 2.35 14.28 -8.07
C SER A 539 0.88 14.34 -8.51
N PHE A 540 0.61 14.95 -9.67
CA PHE A 540 -0.75 15.25 -10.15
C PHE A 540 -1.57 16.08 -9.14
N ASP A 541 -0.91 16.87 -8.29
CA ASP A 541 -1.58 17.81 -7.40
C ASP A 541 -1.96 19.06 -8.20
N SER A 542 -3.19 19.51 -8.09
CA SER A 542 -3.64 20.79 -8.64
C SER A 542 -2.95 21.94 -7.90
N ILE A 543 -2.58 22.99 -8.62
CA ILE A 543 -1.90 24.16 -8.07
C ILE A 543 -2.90 25.31 -7.97
N LEU A 544 -3.03 25.88 -6.78
CA LEU A 544 -3.90 27.03 -6.47
C LEU A 544 -3.01 28.23 -6.11
N GLU A 545 -3.09 29.28 -6.93
CA GLU A 545 -2.44 30.56 -6.65
C GLU A 545 -3.42 31.50 -5.96
N VAL A 546 -3.08 31.96 -4.76
CA VAL A 546 -3.85 32.95 -3.99
C VAL A 546 -3.06 34.25 -4.01
N ASN A 547 -3.50 35.23 -4.77
CA ASN A 547 -2.85 36.53 -4.97
C ASN A 547 -3.20 37.53 -3.89
#